data_28d150ccbc6d2eda17803cbf37aab650
#
_entry.id   28d150ccbc6d2eda17803cbf37aab650
#
_cell.length_a   1.000
_cell.length_b   1.000
_cell.length_c   1.000
_cell.angle_alpha   90.00
_cell.angle_beta   90.00
_cell.angle_gamma   90.00
#
_symmetry.space_group_name_H-M   'P 1'
#
loop_
_entity.id
_entity.type
_entity.pdbx_description
1 polymer ?
#
loop_
_entity_poly.entity_id
_entity_poly.type
_entity_poly.pdbx_seq_one_letter_code
_entity_poly.pdbx_strand_id
1 'polypeptide(L)'
;MFIRIVLTSFAILYSSALFSQKIASLEVTFSKGTTGLDIPVSIDLDQVTYLADSLLTLVEISGTTKTAVPFQVEQGNPRKLHWMVSTGINPSEKHVFELNKGKAGISELIKAEAKDSALLIHKGNKNFLQYYFKTVYPPAGVDTVYKRSGFIHPLWSPHGQVLTRIQPPDHYHHYGIWNPWTHVAFEGDTIDFWNINSRQGTVRFADFVSVENGPVFAEFKALHDHVVFKKGGGEKIAMKELQGVRVFSPGKNSDFFIVDFNILMNCAGESPVKLLEYRYAGLGWRTTREWDNKNSMVLTSEGKTRKDAD
;
A
#
# COMPACT_ATOMS: atom_id res chain seq x y z
N MET A 1 -58.25 -19.97 -62.28
CA MET A 1 -58.24 -19.04 -61.14
C MET A 1 -57.23 -19.53 -60.12
N PHE A 2 -56.00 -18.98 -60.13
CA PHE A 2 -54.95 -19.38 -59.23
C PHE A 2 -54.81 -18.35 -58.09
N ILE A 3 -55.06 -18.77 -56.85
CA ILE A 3 -54.86 -17.93 -55.67
C ILE A 3 -53.43 -18.13 -55.19
N ARG A 4 -52.58 -17.07 -55.22
CA ARG A 4 -51.25 -17.03 -54.61
C ARG A 4 -51.39 -16.44 -53.19
N ILE A 5 -51.12 -17.26 -52.18
CA ILE A 5 -50.97 -16.82 -50.77
C ILE A 5 -49.50 -16.42 -50.58
N VAL A 6 -49.21 -15.13 -50.30
CA VAL A 6 -47.89 -14.65 -49.90
C VAL A 6 -47.88 -14.57 -48.38
N LEU A 7 -47.15 -15.49 -47.75
CA LEU A 7 -46.87 -15.45 -46.33
C LEU A 7 -45.65 -14.54 -46.11
N THR A 8 -45.88 -13.36 -45.59
CA THR A 8 -44.82 -12.43 -45.10
C THR A 8 -44.48 -12.81 -43.67
N SER A 9 -43.37 -13.53 -43.48
CA SER A 9 -42.83 -13.80 -42.15
C SER A 9 -42.19 -12.54 -41.59
N PHE A 10 -42.80 -11.90 -40.61
CA PHE A 10 -42.20 -10.84 -39.80
C PHE A 10 -41.26 -11.47 -38.80
N ALA A 11 -39.97 -11.46 -39.08
CA ALA A 11 -38.92 -11.77 -38.08
C ALA A 11 -38.83 -10.59 -37.10
N ILE A 12 -39.41 -10.73 -35.92
CA ILE A 12 -39.22 -9.80 -34.80
C ILE A 12 -37.81 -10.10 -34.23
N LEU A 13 -36.84 -9.29 -34.64
CA LEU A 13 -35.54 -9.24 -34.00
C LEU A 13 -35.73 -8.62 -32.60
N TYR A 14 -35.80 -9.47 -31.56
CA TYR A 14 -35.60 -9.05 -30.19
C TYR A 14 -34.14 -8.68 -30.05
N SER A 15 -33.77 -7.42 -30.20
CA SER A 15 -32.55 -6.87 -29.67
C SER A 15 -32.73 -6.84 -28.16
N SER A 16 -32.23 -7.87 -27.46
CA SER A 16 -32.02 -7.81 -26.02
C SER A 16 -30.94 -6.76 -25.78
N ALA A 17 -31.36 -5.50 -25.62
CA ALA A 17 -30.50 -4.51 -24.99
C ALA A 17 -30.22 -5.05 -23.60
N LEU A 18 -28.99 -5.51 -23.40
CA LEU A 18 -28.48 -5.86 -22.08
C LEU A 18 -28.43 -4.56 -21.25
N PHE A 19 -29.56 -4.17 -20.68
CA PHE A 19 -29.60 -3.11 -19.68
C PHE A 19 -28.85 -3.63 -18.49
N SER A 20 -27.66 -3.08 -18.24
CA SER A 20 -26.92 -3.28 -17.00
C SER A 20 -27.84 -2.86 -15.85
N GLN A 21 -28.22 -3.81 -14.99
CA GLN A 21 -29.12 -3.54 -13.86
C GLN A 21 -28.35 -2.73 -12.82
N LYS A 22 -28.83 -1.50 -12.57
CA LYS A 22 -28.28 -0.66 -11.51
C LYS A 22 -28.55 -1.28 -10.14
N ILE A 23 -27.49 -1.41 -9.32
CA ILE A 23 -27.52 -1.92 -7.95
C ILE A 23 -27.61 -0.73 -6.99
N ALA A 24 -26.69 0.25 -7.14
CA ALA A 24 -26.61 1.41 -6.26
C ALA A 24 -26.09 2.65 -7.01
N SER A 25 -26.38 3.82 -6.43
CA SER A 25 -25.75 5.08 -6.78
C SER A 25 -24.91 5.54 -5.59
N LEU A 26 -23.64 5.85 -5.84
CA LEU A 26 -22.66 6.24 -4.83
C LEU A 26 -22.26 7.70 -5.08
N GLU A 27 -22.28 8.51 -4.05
CA GLU A 27 -21.92 9.92 -4.12
C GLU A 27 -20.67 10.17 -3.29
N VAL A 28 -19.67 10.81 -3.90
CA VAL A 28 -18.41 11.18 -3.23
C VAL A 28 -18.25 12.69 -3.31
N THR A 29 -18.05 13.31 -2.16
CA THR A 29 -17.79 14.75 -2.04
C THR A 29 -16.53 14.95 -1.22
N PHE A 30 -15.63 15.80 -1.70
CA PHE A 30 -14.38 16.12 -1.02
C PHE A 30 -14.44 17.48 -0.34
N SER A 31 -13.65 17.64 0.72
CA SER A 31 -13.45 18.93 1.38
C SER A 31 -12.59 19.86 0.51
N LYS A 32 -12.61 21.16 0.79
CA LYS A 32 -11.72 22.12 0.15
C LYS A 32 -10.25 21.70 0.33
N GLY A 33 -9.43 21.92 -0.68
CA GLY A 33 -7.99 21.60 -0.67
C GLY A 33 -7.60 20.25 -1.28
N THR A 34 -8.55 19.52 -1.86
CA THR A 34 -8.29 18.22 -2.52
C THR A 34 -8.27 18.31 -4.05
N THR A 35 -8.11 19.50 -4.60
CA THR A 35 -8.13 19.74 -6.05
C THR A 35 -6.91 19.17 -6.76
N GLY A 36 -7.13 18.55 -7.91
CA GLY A 36 -6.06 17.97 -8.74
C GLY A 36 -5.41 16.71 -8.18
N LEU A 37 -6.07 16.02 -7.24
CA LEU A 37 -5.57 14.79 -6.62
C LEU A 37 -6.31 13.56 -7.15
N ASP A 38 -5.62 12.43 -7.17
CA ASP A 38 -6.21 11.11 -7.33
C ASP A 38 -6.33 10.48 -5.94
N ILE A 39 -7.56 10.31 -5.45
CA ILE A 39 -7.85 9.92 -4.07
C ILE A 39 -8.45 8.53 -4.05
N PRO A 40 -7.89 7.57 -3.29
CA PRO A 40 -8.51 6.29 -3.07
C PRO A 40 -9.76 6.44 -2.18
N VAL A 41 -10.85 5.83 -2.60
CA VAL A 41 -12.09 5.77 -1.82
C VAL A 41 -12.54 4.32 -1.67
N SER A 42 -13.28 4.04 -0.60
CA SER A 42 -13.84 2.71 -0.38
C SER A 42 -15.19 2.77 0.32
N ILE A 43 -15.99 1.72 0.08
CA ILE A 43 -17.23 1.48 0.81
C ILE A 43 -17.30 0.04 1.27
N ASP A 44 -18.12 -0.20 2.27
CA ASP A 44 -18.55 -1.54 2.68
C ASP A 44 -19.50 -2.09 1.60
N LEU A 45 -19.00 -3.06 0.82
CA LEU A 45 -19.76 -3.64 -0.29
C LEU A 45 -20.93 -4.48 0.19
N ASP A 46 -20.80 -5.14 1.34
CA ASP A 46 -21.84 -6.04 1.87
C ASP A 46 -23.06 -5.28 2.40
N GLN A 47 -22.95 -3.97 2.65
CA GLN A 47 -24.12 -3.09 2.88
C GLN A 47 -24.87 -2.74 1.61
N VAL A 48 -24.28 -2.99 0.42
CA VAL A 48 -24.85 -2.65 -0.87
C VAL A 48 -25.31 -3.87 -1.63
N THR A 49 -24.48 -4.92 -1.70
CA THR A 49 -24.78 -6.15 -2.46
C THR A 49 -23.92 -7.34 -2.05
N TYR A 50 -24.52 -8.54 -2.14
CA TYR A 50 -23.81 -9.82 -2.01
C TYR A 50 -23.50 -10.50 -3.35
N LEU A 51 -23.68 -9.80 -4.48
CA LEU A 51 -23.27 -10.34 -5.78
C LEU A 51 -21.77 -10.65 -5.80
N ALA A 52 -21.40 -11.66 -6.59
CA ALA A 52 -20.00 -11.97 -6.83
C ALA A 52 -19.29 -10.81 -7.52
N ASP A 53 -18.05 -10.56 -7.15
CA ASP A 53 -17.24 -9.42 -7.62
C ASP A 53 -17.11 -9.40 -9.15
N SER A 54 -17.02 -10.58 -9.78
CA SER A 54 -16.95 -10.78 -11.23
C SER A 54 -18.22 -10.37 -11.99
N LEU A 55 -19.33 -10.13 -11.26
CA LEU A 55 -20.62 -9.68 -11.80
C LEU A 55 -20.90 -8.21 -11.54
N LEU A 56 -19.88 -7.44 -11.16
CA LEU A 56 -20.00 -6.01 -10.86
C LEU A 56 -19.30 -5.17 -11.92
N THR A 57 -19.85 -3.99 -12.18
CA THR A 57 -19.21 -2.92 -12.96
C THR A 57 -19.44 -1.59 -12.25
N LEU A 58 -18.46 -0.70 -12.32
CA LEU A 58 -18.54 0.65 -11.77
C LEU A 58 -18.39 1.67 -12.91
N VAL A 59 -19.28 2.67 -12.93
CA VAL A 59 -19.20 3.77 -13.90
C VAL A 59 -19.35 5.11 -13.19
N GLU A 60 -18.57 6.09 -13.60
CA GLU A 60 -18.74 7.49 -13.19
C GLU A 60 -19.74 8.18 -14.12
N ILE A 61 -20.62 8.98 -13.54
CA ILE A 61 -21.67 9.74 -14.25
C ILE A 61 -21.28 11.22 -14.28
N SER A 62 -21.07 11.76 -15.47
CA SER A 62 -20.83 13.20 -15.69
C SER A 62 -21.82 13.71 -16.74
N GLY A 63 -22.88 14.37 -16.28
CA GLY A 63 -24.01 14.76 -17.15
C GLY A 63 -24.65 13.53 -17.79
N THR A 64 -24.59 13.44 -19.11
CA THR A 64 -25.11 12.28 -19.90
C THR A 64 -24.02 11.20 -20.15
N THR A 65 -22.78 11.48 -19.81
CA THR A 65 -21.65 10.57 -20.08
C THR A 65 -21.49 9.55 -18.95
N LYS A 66 -21.29 8.27 -19.32
CA LYS A 66 -20.95 7.18 -18.42
C LYS A 66 -19.55 6.68 -18.75
N THR A 67 -18.63 6.79 -17.81
CA THR A 67 -17.24 6.35 -17.98
C THR A 67 -16.96 5.15 -17.07
N ALA A 68 -16.46 4.05 -17.62
CA ALA A 68 -16.09 2.88 -16.83
C ALA A 68 -14.93 3.24 -15.87
N VAL A 69 -15.05 2.82 -14.62
CA VAL A 69 -14.07 3.07 -13.56
C VAL A 69 -13.49 1.74 -13.10
N PRO A 70 -12.16 1.58 -13.11
CA PRO A 70 -11.52 0.44 -12.49
C PRO A 70 -11.83 0.39 -10.99
N PHE A 71 -12.20 -0.77 -10.50
CA PHE A 71 -12.45 -1.01 -9.08
C PHE A 71 -11.83 -2.33 -8.63
N GLN A 72 -11.65 -2.48 -7.33
CA GLN A 72 -11.13 -3.69 -6.71
C GLN A 72 -11.95 -4.03 -5.48
N VAL A 73 -12.27 -5.31 -5.29
CA VAL A 73 -12.93 -5.77 -4.07
C VAL A 73 -11.89 -6.43 -3.19
N GLU A 74 -11.62 -5.80 -2.04
CA GLU A 74 -10.83 -6.38 -0.96
C GLU A 74 -11.70 -7.37 -0.19
N GLN A 75 -11.23 -8.62 -0.11
CA GLN A 75 -11.91 -9.67 0.61
C GLN A 75 -11.75 -9.47 2.11
N GLY A 76 -12.84 -9.67 2.86
CA GLY A 76 -12.86 -9.50 4.29
C GLY A 76 -14.27 -9.65 4.84
N ASN A 77 -14.46 -9.28 6.10
CA ASN A 77 -15.77 -9.18 6.71
C ASN A 77 -15.90 -7.81 7.41
N PRO A 78 -16.54 -6.83 6.75
CA PRO A 78 -17.18 -6.89 5.41
C PRO A 78 -16.18 -6.82 4.25
N ARG A 79 -16.62 -7.23 3.03
CA ARG A 79 -15.92 -6.93 1.77
C ARG A 79 -15.92 -5.44 1.52
N LYS A 80 -14.84 -4.91 0.97
CA LYS A 80 -14.75 -3.48 0.62
C LYS A 80 -14.55 -3.27 -0.87
N LEU A 81 -15.35 -2.38 -1.46
CA LEU A 81 -15.19 -1.92 -2.83
C LEU A 81 -14.28 -0.69 -2.82
N HIS A 82 -13.17 -0.75 -3.55
CA HIS A 82 -12.20 0.34 -3.69
C HIS A 82 -12.16 0.86 -5.12
N TRP A 83 -12.00 2.18 -5.29
CA TRP A 83 -11.70 2.80 -6.58
C TRP A 83 -10.94 4.12 -6.38
N MET A 84 -10.40 4.67 -7.47
CA MET A 84 -9.74 5.97 -7.47
C MET A 84 -10.70 7.03 -7.98
N VAL A 85 -10.71 8.19 -7.33
CA VAL A 85 -11.46 9.38 -7.78
C VAL A 85 -10.47 10.49 -8.09
N SER A 86 -10.47 10.94 -9.35
CA SER A 86 -9.65 12.08 -9.76
C SER A 86 -10.44 13.36 -9.51
N THR A 87 -10.00 14.19 -8.56
CA THR A 87 -10.64 15.45 -8.25
C THR A 87 -10.28 16.50 -9.30
N GLY A 88 -11.29 17.26 -9.77
CA GLY A 88 -11.11 18.39 -10.66
C GLY A 88 -10.53 19.61 -9.96
N ILE A 89 -10.55 20.75 -10.64
CA ILE A 89 -10.09 22.04 -10.10
C ILE A 89 -11.14 22.71 -9.18
N ASN A 90 -12.38 22.20 -9.15
CA ASN A 90 -13.45 22.70 -8.32
C ASN A 90 -13.49 21.96 -6.97
N PRO A 91 -13.24 22.62 -5.84
CA PRO A 91 -13.09 21.97 -4.52
C PRO A 91 -14.39 21.44 -3.90
N SER A 92 -15.53 21.60 -4.57
CA SER A 92 -16.85 21.14 -4.09
C SER A 92 -17.55 20.28 -5.13
N GLU A 93 -16.80 19.72 -6.07
CA GLU A 93 -17.38 18.87 -7.11
C GLU A 93 -17.88 17.56 -6.49
N LYS A 94 -19.12 17.24 -6.84
CA LYS A 94 -19.77 16.00 -6.46
C LYS A 94 -19.53 14.97 -7.57
N HIS A 95 -18.91 13.87 -7.21
CA HIS A 95 -18.71 12.73 -8.08
C HIS A 95 -19.82 11.71 -7.85
N VAL A 96 -20.45 11.25 -8.93
CA VAL A 96 -21.54 10.26 -8.87
C VAL A 96 -21.09 9.00 -9.59
N PHE A 97 -21.22 7.87 -8.92
CA PHE A 97 -20.91 6.56 -9.49
C PHE A 97 -22.14 5.66 -9.46
N GLU A 98 -22.28 4.82 -10.46
CA GLU A 98 -23.27 3.74 -10.46
C GLU A 98 -22.56 2.38 -10.39
N LEU A 99 -22.90 1.63 -9.37
CA LEU A 99 -22.57 0.21 -9.27
C LEU A 99 -23.67 -0.58 -9.98
N ASN A 100 -23.28 -1.38 -10.95
CA ASN A 100 -24.22 -2.13 -11.79
C ASN A 100 -23.88 -3.62 -11.81
N LYS A 101 -24.90 -4.45 -12.09
CA LYS A 101 -24.70 -5.85 -12.44
C LYS A 101 -24.17 -5.93 -13.87
N GLY A 102 -23.02 -6.54 -14.06
CA GLY A 102 -22.40 -6.67 -15.37
C GLY A 102 -21.04 -7.36 -15.25
N LYS A 103 -20.35 -7.52 -16.35
CA LYS A 103 -18.99 -8.07 -16.39
C LYS A 103 -18.01 -6.92 -16.57
N ALA A 104 -17.09 -6.75 -15.62
CA ALA A 104 -16.05 -5.75 -15.71
C ALA A 104 -15.14 -5.97 -16.92
N GLY A 105 -14.68 -4.88 -17.51
CA GLY A 105 -13.60 -4.91 -18.50
C GLY A 105 -12.26 -5.31 -17.88
N ILE A 106 -11.31 -5.66 -18.73
CA ILE A 106 -9.93 -5.94 -18.31
C ILE A 106 -9.24 -4.60 -18.03
N SER A 107 -8.67 -4.45 -16.84
CA SER A 107 -7.84 -3.32 -16.46
C SER A 107 -6.40 -3.76 -16.25
N GLU A 108 -5.45 -2.88 -16.54
CA GLU A 108 -4.05 -3.11 -16.21
C GLU A 108 -3.87 -3.13 -14.70
N LEU A 109 -3.22 -4.19 -14.20
CA LEU A 109 -3.01 -4.38 -12.76
C LEU A 109 -1.74 -3.69 -12.30
N ILE A 110 -1.80 -3.11 -11.10
CA ILE A 110 -0.62 -2.91 -10.28
C ILE A 110 -0.32 -4.24 -9.60
N LYS A 111 0.94 -4.62 -9.54
CA LYS A 111 1.38 -5.95 -9.12
C LYS A 111 2.41 -5.88 -8.02
N ALA A 112 2.32 -6.82 -7.08
CA ALA A 112 3.32 -7.15 -6.09
C ALA A 112 3.86 -8.54 -6.44
N GLU A 113 5.09 -8.62 -6.92
CA GLU A 113 5.71 -9.86 -7.40
C GLU A 113 6.97 -10.17 -6.60
N ALA A 114 6.96 -11.29 -5.87
CA ALA A 114 8.13 -11.76 -5.14
C ALA A 114 9.07 -12.53 -6.09
N LYS A 115 10.35 -12.14 -6.09
CA LYS A 115 11.39 -12.82 -6.85
C LYS A 115 12.69 -12.83 -6.06
N ASP A 116 13.38 -13.98 -6.03
CA ASP A 116 14.69 -14.17 -5.39
C ASP A 116 14.74 -13.74 -3.92
N SER A 117 15.04 -12.47 -3.65
CA SER A 117 15.25 -11.92 -2.31
C SER A 117 14.31 -10.77 -1.94
N ALA A 118 13.50 -10.30 -2.91
CA ALA A 118 12.68 -9.12 -2.72
C ALA A 118 11.32 -9.25 -3.41
N LEU A 119 10.37 -8.45 -2.96
CA LEU A 119 9.06 -8.26 -3.58
C LEU A 119 9.04 -6.88 -4.21
N LEU A 120 8.74 -6.82 -5.50
CA LEU A 120 8.62 -5.57 -6.27
C LEU A 120 7.16 -5.20 -6.45
N ILE A 121 6.78 -3.96 -6.14
CA ILE A 121 5.49 -3.40 -6.54
C ILE A 121 5.70 -2.51 -7.77
N HIS A 122 4.97 -2.83 -8.85
CA HIS A 122 5.09 -2.16 -10.14
C HIS A 122 3.77 -2.16 -10.93
N LYS A 123 3.68 -1.30 -11.96
CA LYS A 123 2.62 -1.31 -12.98
C LYS A 123 3.25 -1.17 -14.35
N GLY A 124 3.09 -2.17 -15.21
CA GLY A 124 3.85 -2.24 -16.46
C GLY A 124 5.35 -2.10 -16.19
N ASN A 125 5.99 -1.12 -16.81
CA ASN A 125 7.42 -0.83 -16.65
C ASN A 125 7.72 0.19 -15.52
N LYS A 126 6.72 0.67 -14.80
CA LYS A 126 6.88 1.66 -13.73
C LYS A 126 7.00 0.97 -12.38
N ASN A 127 8.17 1.06 -11.77
CA ASN A 127 8.41 0.56 -10.42
C ASN A 127 8.02 1.60 -9.37
N PHE A 128 7.45 1.16 -8.23
CA PHE A 128 7.09 2.00 -7.11
C PHE A 128 8.00 1.77 -5.91
N LEU A 129 8.08 0.53 -5.45
CA LEU A 129 8.96 0.14 -4.34
C LEU A 129 9.38 -1.31 -4.44
N GLN A 130 10.49 -1.63 -3.77
CA GLN A 130 10.96 -2.99 -3.57
C GLN A 130 11.14 -3.25 -2.07
N TYR A 131 10.61 -4.37 -1.60
CA TYR A 131 10.67 -4.82 -0.21
C TYR A 131 11.58 -6.05 -0.12
N TYR A 132 12.64 -5.97 0.71
CA TYR A 132 13.56 -7.08 0.94
C TYR A 132 13.07 -7.98 2.07
N PHE A 133 12.63 -9.18 1.72
CA PHE A 133 12.26 -10.21 2.69
C PHE A 133 13.42 -11.15 3.05
N LYS A 134 14.41 -11.34 2.18
CA LYS A 134 15.65 -12.04 2.54
C LYS A 134 16.69 -11.10 3.12
N THR A 135 17.58 -11.68 3.92
CA THR A 135 18.65 -10.93 4.59
C THR A 135 19.61 -10.31 3.57
N VAL A 136 19.81 -9.01 3.68
CA VAL A 136 20.84 -8.25 2.98
C VAL A 136 22.02 -8.08 3.93
N TYR A 137 23.22 -8.44 3.47
CA TYR A 137 24.46 -8.32 4.22
C TYR A 137 25.11 -6.95 3.99
N PRO A 138 25.90 -6.44 4.95
CA PRO A 138 26.69 -5.24 4.74
C PRO A 138 27.81 -5.47 3.71
N PRO A 139 28.45 -4.39 3.21
CA PRO A 139 29.60 -4.49 2.31
C PRO A 139 30.75 -5.32 2.92
N ALA A 140 31.60 -5.89 2.07
CA ALA A 140 32.78 -6.63 2.51
C ALA A 140 33.65 -5.79 3.44
N GLY A 141 34.11 -6.40 4.55
CA GLY A 141 34.91 -5.74 5.59
C GLY A 141 34.10 -5.01 6.67
N VAL A 142 32.78 -4.91 6.52
CA VAL A 142 31.89 -4.36 7.55
C VAL A 142 31.30 -5.50 8.39
N ASP A 143 31.13 -5.26 9.69
CA ASP A 143 30.59 -6.26 10.63
C ASP A 143 29.23 -6.79 10.17
N THR A 144 29.10 -8.11 10.10
CA THR A 144 27.87 -8.79 9.68
C THR A 144 26.70 -8.60 10.65
N VAL A 145 26.92 -8.02 11.83
CA VAL A 145 25.84 -7.61 12.74
C VAL A 145 24.85 -6.68 12.05
N TYR A 146 25.32 -5.87 11.10
CA TYR A 146 24.48 -4.93 10.35
C TYR A 146 23.58 -5.59 9.29
N LYS A 147 23.60 -6.91 9.12
CA LYS A 147 22.67 -7.61 8.22
C LYS A 147 21.22 -7.42 8.65
N ARG A 148 20.30 -7.24 7.68
CA ARG A 148 18.88 -7.03 7.95
C ARG A 148 17.98 -7.56 6.83
N SER A 149 16.75 -7.90 7.18
CA SER A 149 15.60 -8.10 6.27
C SER A 149 14.41 -7.26 6.75
N GLY A 150 13.30 -7.28 6.03
CA GLY A 150 12.09 -6.58 6.44
C GLY A 150 12.18 -5.05 6.25
N PHE A 151 12.61 -4.59 5.06
CA PHE A 151 12.73 -3.16 4.77
C PHE A 151 12.45 -2.86 3.30
N ILE A 152 12.09 -1.61 3.00
CA ILE A 152 11.81 -1.12 1.64
C ILE A 152 13.03 -0.37 1.10
N HIS A 153 13.54 -0.83 -0.04
CA HIS A 153 14.54 -0.14 -0.84
C HIS A 153 14.70 -0.82 -2.21
N PRO A 154 14.71 -0.08 -3.33
CA PRO A 154 14.39 1.33 -3.45
C PRO A 154 12.90 1.66 -3.21
N LEU A 155 12.62 2.89 -2.84
CA LEU A 155 11.38 3.59 -3.12
C LEU A 155 11.67 4.54 -4.27
N TRP A 156 10.89 4.50 -5.34
CA TRP A 156 11.06 5.39 -6.50
C TRP A 156 10.07 6.54 -6.46
N SER A 157 10.47 7.70 -7.00
CA SER A 157 9.54 8.77 -7.32
C SER A 157 8.69 8.40 -8.54
N PRO A 158 7.61 9.15 -8.83
CA PRO A 158 6.85 8.97 -10.08
C PRO A 158 7.69 9.04 -11.36
N HIS A 159 8.83 9.76 -11.32
CA HIS A 159 9.76 9.92 -12.43
C HIS A 159 10.98 8.98 -12.37
N GLY A 160 10.97 8.00 -11.48
CA GLY A 160 11.98 6.94 -11.41
C GLY A 160 13.25 7.27 -10.60
N GLN A 161 13.31 8.44 -9.91
CA GLN A 161 14.42 8.72 -9.01
C GLN A 161 14.31 7.85 -7.75
N VAL A 162 15.43 7.33 -7.27
CA VAL A 162 15.51 6.57 -6.02
C VAL A 162 15.49 7.52 -4.82
N LEU A 163 14.47 7.39 -3.97
CA LEU A 163 14.23 8.27 -2.81
C LEU A 163 14.82 7.74 -1.50
N THR A 164 15.36 6.53 -1.51
CA THR A 164 15.90 5.87 -0.31
C THR A 164 17.33 5.44 -0.52
N ARG A 165 18.05 5.12 0.56
CA ARG A 165 19.34 4.41 0.53
C ARG A 165 19.46 3.44 1.71
N ILE A 166 20.39 2.48 1.60
CA ILE A 166 20.72 1.54 2.67
C ILE A 166 22.20 1.61 3.01
N GLN A 167 22.53 1.22 4.23
CA GLN A 167 23.90 1.00 4.71
C GLN A 167 24.89 2.12 4.36
N PRO A 168 24.56 3.40 4.55
CA PRO A 168 25.55 4.46 4.31
C PRO A 168 26.74 4.29 5.25
N PRO A 169 27.96 4.65 4.85
CA PRO A 169 29.17 4.43 5.65
C PRO A 169 29.16 5.07 7.04
N ASP A 170 28.40 6.14 7.22
CA ASP A 170 28.17 6.81 8.50
C ASP A 170 27.16 6.10 9.40
N HIS A 171 26.28 5.23 8.83
CA HIS A 171 25.20 4.56 9.55
C HIS A 171 24.82 3.23 8.91
N TYR A 172 25.65 2.19 9.01
CA TYR A 172 25.40 0.87 8.39
C TYR A 172 24.11 0.19 8.86
N HIS A 173 23.54 0.61 10.00
CA HIS A 173 22.27 0.12 10.53
C HIS A 173 21.02 0.78 9.90
N HIS A 174 21.15 1.73 8.98
CA HIS A 174 20.02 2.36 8.28
C HIS A 174 19.65 1.64 7.00
N TYR A 175 18.33 1.39 6.81
CA TYR A 175 17.80 0.57 5.71
C TYR A 175 16.54 1.16 5.09
N GLY A 176 16.65 2.08 4.15
CA GLY A 176 15.55 2.62 3.35
C GLY A 176 14.36 3.09 4.19
N ILE A 177 13.24 2.33 4.17
CA ILE A 177 12.09 2.50 5.05
C ILE A 177 11.92 1.21 5.85
N TRP A 178 11.88 1.34 7.19
CA TRP A 178 11.74 0.22 8.12
C TRP A 178 11.13 0.69 9.45
N ASN A 179 10.70 -0.22 10.30
CA ASN A 179 10.06 0.11 11.59
C ASN A 179 10.87 -0.40 12.79
N PRO A 180 12.03 0.19 13.09
CA PRO A 180 12.83 -0.21 14.24
C PRO A 180 12.47 0.59 15.50
N TRP A 181 12.74 0.01 16.66
CA TRP A 181 12.56 0.64 17.97
C TRP A 181 13.86 0.58 18.78
N THR A 182 14.20 1.70 19.45
CA THR A 182 15.43 1.79 20.24
C THR A 182 15.22 1.36 21.68
N HIS A 183 14.41 2.06 22.44
CA HIS A 183 14.23 1.80 23.87
C HIS A 183 13.01 0.93 24.11
N VAL A 184 13.21 -0.39 24.15
CA VAL A 184 12.14 -1.38 24.38
C VAL A 184 12.42 -2.13 25.69
N ALA A 185 11.62 -1.91 26.72
CA ALA A 185 11.73 -2.66 27.97
C ALA A 185 11.10 -4.06 27.77
N PHE A 186 11.89 -5.10 28.03
CA PHE A 186 11.51 -6.49 27.94
C PHE A 186 12.27 -7.35 28.94
N GLU A 187 11.56 -8.08 29.78
CA GLU A 187 12.11 -9.01 30.80
C GLU A 187 13.24 -8.41 31.66
N GLY A 188 13.10 -7.15 32.07
CA GLY A 188 14.05 -6.46 32.95
C GLY A 188 15.21 -5.76 32.23
N ASP A 189 15.38 -5.97 30.94
CA ASP A 189 16.37 -5.30 30.10
C ASP A 189 15.74 -4.21 29.23
N THR A 190 16.55 -3.26 28.74
CA THR A 190 16.18 -2.32 27.68
C THR A 190 16.88 -2.74 26.41
N ILE A 191 16.12 -3.06 25.37
CA ILE A 191 16.58 -3.64 24.12
C ILE A 191 16.55 -2.58 23.02
N ASP A 192 17.61 -2.51 22.25
CA ASP A 192 17.74 -1.69 21.05
C ASP A 192 17.66 -2.57 19.80
N PHE A 193 16.56 -2.43 19.04
CA PHE A 193 16.37 -3.08 17.74
C PHE A 193 16.81 -2.20 16.56
N TRP A 194 17.12 -0.92 16.80
CA TRP A 194 17.55 0.04 15.78
C TRP A 194 19.06 -0.01 15.57
N ASN A 195 19.84 0.26 16.64
CA ASN A 195 21.30 0.25 16.60
C ASN A 195 21.81 -1.17 16.80
N ILE A 196 21.69 -2.00 15.78
CA ILE A 196 21.98 -3.45 15.85
C ILE A 196 23.44 -3.78 16.21
N ASN A 197 24.36 -2.80 16.15
CA ASN A 197 25.73 -2.97 16.64
C ASN A 197 25.81 -3.18 18.15
N SER A 198 24.79 -2.79 18.91
CA SER A 198 24.69 -3.08 20.36
C SER A 198 24.50 -4.58 20.64
N ARG A 199 24.17 -5.38 19.63
CA ARG A 199 23.94 -6.84 19.71
C ARG A 199 22.88 -7.23 20.74
N GLN A 200 21.91 -6.34 21.00
CA GLN A 200 20.81 -6.60 21.92
C GLN A 200 19.60 -7.22 21.21
N GLY A 201 19.34 -6.81 19.95
CA GLY A 201 18.23 -7.33 19.19
C GLY A 201 18.30 -6.96 17.72
N THR A 202 17.35 -7.48 16.95
CA THR A 202 17.15 -7.18 15.53
C THR A 202 15.70 -7.42 15.14
N VAL A 203 15.30 -6.90 13.98
CA VAL A 203 14.00 -7.22 13.34
C VAL A 203 14.27 -8.08 12.13
N ARG A 204 13.52 -9.18 11.97
CA ARG A 204 13.65 -10.13 10.85
C ARG A 204 12.30 -10.37 10.20
N PHE A 205 12.29 -10.44 8.89
CA PHE A 205 11.15 -11.00 8.15
C PHE A 205 10.93 -12.45 8.58
N ALA A 206 9.68 -12.79 8.84
CA ALA A 206 9.26 -14.16 9.20
C ALA A 206 8.50 -14.82 8.05
N ASP A 207 7.42 -14.20 7.55
CA ASP A 207 6.60 -14.75 6.47
C ASP A 207 5.73 -13.68 5.81
N PHE A 208 5.17 -13.99 4.65
CA PHE A 208 4.07 -13.23 4.05
C PHE A 208 2.72 -13.78 4.52
N VAL A 209 1.83 -12.88 4.96
CA VAL A 209 0.44 -13.20 5.28
C VAL A 209 -0.42 -13.16 4.02
N SER A 210 -0.22 -12.13 3.19
CA SER A 210 -0.91 -11.98 1.91
C SER A 210 -0.09 -11.16 0.92
N VAL A 211 -0.34 -11.41 -0.36
CA VAL A 211 0.14 -10.58 -1.48
C VAL A 211 -1.02 -10.43 -2.44
N GLU A 212 -1.45 -9.19 -2.67
CA GLU A 212 -2.62 -8.86 -3.49
C GLU A 212 -2.23 -7.98 -4.68
N ASN A 213 -2.86 -8.26 -5.82
CA ASN A 213 -2.70 -7.52 -7.06
C ASN A 213 -4.07 -7.05 -7.54
N GLY A 214 -4.15 -5.86 -8.12
CA GLY A 214 -5.41 -5.38 -8.64
C GLY A 214 -5.31 -4.09 -9.45
N PRO A 215 -6.41 -3.64 -10.01
CA PRO A 215 -6.40 -2.42 -10.83
C PRO A 215 -6.34 -1.13 -9.99
N VAL A 216 -6.67 -1.19 -8.69
CA VAL A 216 -6.71 -0.02 -7.80
C VAL A 216 -5.48 0.03 -6.90
N PHE A 217 -5.07 -1.11 -6.34
CA PHE A 217 -3.86 -1.20 -5.51
C PHE A 217 -3.20 -2.58 -5.63
N ALA A 218 -1.91 -2.62 -5.28
CA ALA A 218 -1.23 -3.84 -4.85
C ALA A 218 -0.83 -3.69 -3.39
N GLU A 219 -0.90 -4.79 -2.65
CA GLU A 219 -0.57 -4.83 -1.23
C GLU A 219 0.24 -6.10 -0.90
N PHE A 220 1.15 -5.99 0.05
CA PHE A 220 1.63 -7.14 0.79
C PHE A 220 1.46 -6.94 2.28
N LYS A 221 1.24 -8.04 3.01
CA LYS A 221 1.27 -8.08 4.47
C LYS A 221 2.34 -9.08 4.89
N ALA A 222 3.32 -8.60 5.65
CA ALA A 222 4.48 -9.37 6.10
C ALA A 222 4.54 -9.42 7.62
N LEU A 223 4.88 -10.59 8.15
CA LEU A 223 5.20 -10.78 9.56
C LEU A 223 6.69 -10.54 9.79
N HIS A 224 6.99 -9.79 10.85
CA HIS A 224 8.33 -9.60 11.36
C HIS A 224 8.43 -10.07 12.81
N ASP A 225 9.58 -10.65 13.15
CA ASP A 225 9.95 -10.99 14.52
C ASP A 225 10.95 -9.96 15.05
N HIS A 226 10.62 -9.32 16.16
CA HIS A 226 11.54 -8.52 16.95
C HIS A 226 12.28 -9.46 17.90
N VAL A 227 13.50 -9.81 17.54
CA VAL A 227 14.31 -10.86 18.17
C VAL A 227 15.30 -10.24 19.15
N VAL A 228 15.25 -10.68 20.40
CA VAL A 228 16.19 -10.31 21.46
C VAL A 228 17.31 -11.35 21.53
N PHE A 229 18.56 -10.89 21.57
CA PHE A 229 19.74 -11.72 21.83
C PHE A 229 20.01 -11.79 23.33
N LYS A 230 19.94 -12.97 23.91
CA LYS A 230 20.10 -13.16 25.35
C LYS A 230 21.59 -13.10 25.76
N LYS A 231 21.88 -12.49 26.89
CA LYS A 231 23.27 -12.37 27.45
C LYS A 231 23.96 -13.72 27.66
N GLY A 232 23.18 -14.77 27.92
CA GLY A 232 23.69 -16.16 28.10
C GLY A 232 23.72 -16.99 26.83
N GLY A 233 23.46 -16.37 25.66
CA GLY A 233 23.30 -17.05 24.38
C GLY A 233 21.86 -17.44 24.09
N GLY A 234 21.57 -17.65 22.83
CA GLY A 234 20.19 -17.92 22.33
C GLY A 234 19.41 -16.65 22.02
N GLU A 235 18.21 -16.84 21.50
CA GLU A 235 17.32 -15.79 21.01
C GLU A 235 15.93 -15.95 21.63
N LYS A 236 15.21 -14.83 21.76
CA LYS A 236 13.78 -14.81 22.14
C LYS A 236 13.05 -13.76 21.32
N ILE A 237 11.88 -14.10 20.81
CA ILE A 237 11.01 -13.14 20.13
C ILE A 237 10.25 -12.35 21.20
N ALA A 238 10.44 -11.04 21.23
CA ALA A 238 9.74 -10.15 22.15
C ALA A 238 8.41 -9.67 21.58
N MET A 239 8.40 -9.31 20.29
CA MET A 239 7.23 -8.80 19.60
C MET A 239 7.09 -9.45 18.23
N LYS A 240 5.84 -9.57 17.77
CA LYS A 240 5.48 -9.85 16.39
C LYS A 240 4.87 -8.59 15.77
N GLU A 241 5.34 -8.26 14.59
CA GLU A 241 4.86 -7.12 13.81
C GLU A 241 4.19 -7.62 12.55
N LEU A 242 2.99 -7.13 12.27
CA LEU A 242 2.35 -7.23 10.96
C LEU A 242 2.52 -5.92 10.23
N GLN A 243 3.32 -5.91 9.19
CA GLN A 243 3.54 -4.77 8.30
C GLN A 243 2.71 -4.92 7.05
N GLY A 244 1.76 -4.00 6.82
CA GLY A 244 1.02 -3.87 5.58
C GLY A 244 1.56 -2.71 4.76
N VAL A 245 1.86 -2.95 3.49
CA VAL A 245 2.30 -1.92 2.54
C VAL A 245 1.42 -1.99 1.31
N ARG A 246 0.62 -0.94 1.10
CA ARG A 246 -0.30 -0.83 -0.03
C ARG A 246 0.11 0.34 -0.91
N VAL A 247 0.28 0.08 -2.20
CA VAL A 247 0.55 1.10 -3.21
C VAL A 247 -0.67 1.24 -4.09
N PHE A 248 -1.25 2.44 -4.13
CA PHE A 248 -2.38 2.73 -5.00
C PHE A 248 -1.92 3.01 -6.42
N SER A 249 -2.68 2.50 -7.39
CA SER A 249 -2.43 2.78 -8.81
C SER A 249 -2.56 4.29 -9.05
N PRO A 250 -1.56 4.94 -9.69
CA PRO A 250 -1.73 6.32 -10.10
C PRO A 250 -2.97 6.47 -10.98
N GLY A 251 -3.77 7.49 -10.71
CA GLY A 251 -4.92 7.85 -11.52
C GLY A 251 -4.52 8.62 -12.80
N LYS A 252 -5.29 9.64 -13.13
CA LYS A 252 -5.00 10.51 -14.30
C LYS A 252 -3.79 11.40 -14.07
N ASN A 253 -3.57 11.83 -12.82
CA ASN A 253 -2.38 12.58 -12.43
C ASN A 253 -1.26 11.60 -12.07
N SER A 254 -0.20 11.57 -12.87
CA SER A 254 0.94 10.67 -12.69
C SER A 254 2.11 11.28 -11.90
N ASP A 255 1.97 12.51 -11.39
CA ASP A 255 3.04 13.23 -10.70
C ASP A 255 3.23 12.78 -9.25
N PHE A 256 2.30 11.99 -8.74
CA PHE A 256 2.41 11.37 -7.43
C PHE A 256 1.74 9.98 -7.42
N PHE A 257 2.01 9.23 -6.38
CA PHE A 257 1.27 8.03 -5.99
C PHE A 257 1.20 7.95 -4.46
N ILE A 258 0.26 7.16 -3.97
CA ILE A 258 0.00 7.01 -2.53
C ILE A 258 0.51 5.65 -2.08
N VAL A 259 1.20 5.65 -0.95
CA VAL A 259 1.62 4.44 -0.25
C VAL A 259 1.10 4.48 1.18
N ASP A 260 0.28 3.50 1.54
CA ASP A 260 -0.10 3.25 2.92
C ASP A 260 0.91 2.30 3.56
N PHE A 261 1.39 2.66 4.74
CA PHE A 261 2.29 1.88 5.55
C PHE A 261 1.67 1.64 6.92
N ASN A 262 1.19 0.43 7.15
CA ASN A 262 0.44 0.05 8.35
C ASN A 262 1.26 -0.91 9.20
N ILE A 263 1.34 -0.63 10.50
CA ILE A 263 2.04 -1.47 11.47
C ILE A 263 1.09 -1.86 12.60
N LEU A 264 0.99 -3.17 12.84
CA LEU A 264 0.32 -3.72 14.01
C LEU A 264 1.36 -4.54 14.79
N MET A 265 1.55 -4.21 16.06
CA MET A 265 2.51 -4.87 16.94
C MET A 265 1.83 -5.57 18.11
N ASN A 266 2.27 -6.79 18.40
CA ASN A 266 1.78 -7.57 19.53
C ASN A 266 2.97 -8.17 20.30
N CYS A 267 2.81 -8.38 21.62
CA CYS A 267 3.73 -9.22 22.38
C CYS A 267 3.75 -10.62 21.79
N ALA A 268 4.94 -11.20 21.67
CA ALA A 268 5.09 -12.55 21.11
C ALA A 268 4.74 -13.67 22.10
N GLY A 269 4.62 -13.37 23.38
CA GLY A 269 4.27 -14.30 24.44
C GLY A 269 3.68 -13.56 25.65
N GLU A 270 3.72 -14.19 26.81
CA GLU A 270 3.12 -13.65 28.05
C GLU A 270 3.94 -12.50 28.66
N SER A 271 5.25 -12.39 28.34
CA SER A 271 6.06 -11.30 28.84
C SER A 271 5.64 -9.98 28.20
N PRO A 272 5.30 -8.96 29.01
CA PRO A 272 4.90 -7.67 28.48
C PRO A 272 6.09 -6.94 27.83
N VAL A 273 5.78 -6.18 26.79
CA VAL A 273 6.71 -5.28 26.12
C VAL A 273 6.26 -3.84 26.35
N LYS A 274 7.18 -2.97 26.71
CA LYS A 274 6.91 -1.54 26.86
C LYS A 274 7.83 -0.76 25.92
N LEU A 275 7.23 -0.03 24.99
CA LEU A 275 7.91 0.95 24.15
C LEU A 275 8.16 2.20 24.99
N LEU A 276 9.41 2.52 25.25
CA LEU A 276 9.80 3.68 26.05
C LEU A 276 10.00 4.89 25.15
N GLU A 277 9.74 6.07 25.69
CA GLU A 277 9.97 7.32 24.99
C GLU A 277 11.45 7.49 24.62
N TYR A 278 11.70 7.79 23.35
CA TYR A 278 13.02 8.11 22.83
C TYR A 278 12.89 8.81 21.47
N ARG A 279 13.85 9.66 21.14
CA ARG A 279 13.84 10.46 19.88
C ARG A 279 13.91 9.63 18.60
N TYR A 280 14.37 8.37 18.65
CA TYR A 280 14.44 7.44 17.53
C TYR A 280 13.55 6.23 17.82
N ALA A 281 12.35 6.23 17.24
CA ALA A 281 11.38 5.17 17.48
C ALA A 281 10.38 5.07 16.33
N GLY A 282 10.00 3.86 15.97
CA GLY A 282 9.02 3.57 14.94
C GLY A 282 9.55 3.77 13.52
N LEU A 283 8.72 4.29 12.64
CA LEU A 283 9.02 4.42 11.22
C LEU A 283 10.29 5.22 10.96
N GLY A 284 11.31 4.56 10.38
CA GLY A 284 12.53 5.19 9.91
C GLY A 284 12.55 5.31 8.39
N TRP A 285 12.96 6.46 7.89
CA TRP A 285 13.21 6.69 6.47
C TRP A 285 14.61 7.24 6.25
N ARG A 286 15.51 6.40 5.74
CA ARG A 286 16.82 6.86 5.27
C ARG A 286 16.69 7.33 3.83
N THR A 287 16.65 8.64 3.66
CA THR A 287 16.51 9.29 2.36
C THR A 287 17.76 9.11 1.48
N THR A 288 17.60 9.37 0.17
CA THR A 288 18.70 9.36 -0.80
C THR A 288 19.86 10.26 -0.36
N ARG A 289 21.07 9.96 -0.81
CA ARG A 289 22.25 10.80 -0.54
C ARG A 289 22.20 12.15 -1.23
N GLU A 290 21.36 12.28 -2.26
CA GLU A 290 21.20 13.53 -3.02
C GLU A 290 20.47 14.62 -2.19
N TRP A 291 19.84 14.23 -1.06
CA TRP A 291 19.16 15.16 -0.16
C TRP A 291 19.98 15.43 1.08
N ASP A 292 20.30 16.71 1.30
CA ASP A 292 20.98 17.20 2.49
C ASP A 292 20.21 18.37 3.13
N ASN A 293 20.78 18.98 4.16
CA ASN A 293 20.16 20.10 4.88
C ASN A 293 20.07 21.39 4.07
N LYS A 294 20.76 21.47 2.91
CA LYS A 294 20.77 22.65 2.04
C LYS A 294 19.69 22.60 0.96
N ASN A 295 19.37 21.38 0.49
CA ASN A 295 18.48 21.16 -0.65
C ASN A 295 17.19 20.39 -0.28
N SER A 296 16.99 20.06 0.99
CA SER A 296 15.78 19.37 1.45
C SER A 296 15.25 19.94 2.76
N MET A 297 13.93 19.90 2.90
CA MET A 297 13.22 20.34 4.10
C MET A 297 12.36 19.21 4.64
N VAL A 298 12.34 19.03 5.96
CA VAL A 298 11.34 18.25 6.65
C VAL A 298 10.31 19.20 7.20
N LEU A 299 9.04 18.93 6.87
CA LEU A 299 7.90 19.69 7.36
C LEU A 299 6.90 18.73 7.99
N THR A 300 6.52 18.98 9.25
CA THR A 300 5.49 18.20 9.95
C THR A 300 4.11 18.76 9.63
N SER A 301 3.05 18.00 9.96
CA SER A 301 1.66 18.46 9.88
C SER A 301 1.35 19.68 10.76
N GLU A 302 2.18 19.93 11.78
CA GLU A 302 2.10 21.12 12.67
C GLU A 302 2.87 22.32 12.11
N GLY A 303 3.45 22.22 10.90
CA GLY A 303 4.28 23.26 10.30
C GLY A 303 5.70 23.36 10.86
N LYS A 304 6.12 22.40 11.71
CA LYS A 304 7.48 22.38 12.27
C LYS A 304 8.49 21.85 11.25
N THR A 305 9.70 22.39 11.31
CA THR A 305 10.85 21.99 10.49
C THR A 305 11.92 21.33 11.35
N ARG A 306 13.04 20.89 10.74
CA ARG A 306 14.21 20.39 11.50
C ARG A 306 14.77 21.40 12.52
N LYS A 307 14.54 22.72 12.33
CA LYS A 307 15.00 23.75 13.26
C LYS A 307 14.17 23.84 14.52
N ASP A 308 12.96 23.28 14.48
CA ASP A 308 11.99 23.29 15.56
C ASP A 308 11.94 21.94 16.32
N ALA A 309 12.76 20.97 15.85
CA ALA A 309 12.92 19.66 16.50
C ALA A 309 14.05 19.77 17.55
N ASP A 310 13.68 19.77 18.82
CA ASP A 310 14.58 19.55 19.95
C ASP A 310 14.85 18.04 20.14
#